data_d948d46cfafb3e15037e8d5cb9b9c112
#
_entry.id   d948d46cfafb3e15037e8d5cb9b9c112
#
_cell.length_a   1.000
_cell.length_b   1.000
_cell.length_c   1.000
_cell.angle_alpha   90.00
_cell.angle_beta   90.00
_cell.angle_gamma   90.00
#
_symmetry.space_group_name_H-M   'P 1'
#
loop_
_entity.id
_entity.type
_entity.pdbx_description
1 polymer ?
#
loop_
_entity_poly.entity_id
_entity_poly.type
_entity_poly.pdbx_seq_one_letter_code
_entity_poly.pdbx_strand_id
1 'polypeptide(L)'
;WQVRQAGTAYYNSSFEPWGSYAGSTYPGFDPLEYAVEEAHKRGLEIHAWFNVFACASLAQGAPAQKHPEWICRDQNGNPMTSNFALSPGLPAVRSYLVNVAMEIVNNYDIDGFHLDYVRWNEYTSSNKSSGDDDKESLLERELTDDEVEHLIENAAGRYLYDIDHPFSAGVPAGFTSWENWWRWSVTEFVKT
;
A
#
# COMPACT_ATOMS: atom_id res chain seq x y z
N TRP A 1 14.99 7.46 6.28
CA TRP A 1 15.34 7.28 4.85
C TRP A 1 14.22 6.55 4.10
N GLN A 2 13.72 7.11 2.99
CA GLN A 2 12.71 6.42 2.17
C GLN A 2 13.37 5.32 1.35
N VAL A 3 13.01 4.07 1.66
CA VAL A 3 13.57 2.88 1.00
C VAL A 3 12.71 2.38 -0.14
N ARG A 4 11.39 2.62 -0.07
CA ARG A 4 10.42 2.18 -1.07
C ARG A 4 9.41 3.26 -1.37
N GLN A 5 9.23 3.57 -2.65
CA GLN A 5 8.24 4.53 -3.12
C GLN A 5 7.55 4.00 -4.38
N ALA A 6 6.23 4.04 -4.39
CA ALA A 6 5.44 3.77 -5.59
C ALA A 6 5.68 2.38 -6.23
N GLY A 7 6.14 1.38 -5.47
CA GLY A 7 6.50 0.06 -5.99
C GLY A 7 7.88 0.02 -6.65
N THR A 8 8.78 0.91 -6.24
CA THR A 8 10.19 0.93 -6.64
C THR A 8 11.10 1.09 -5.43
N ALA A 9 12.31 0.58 -5.51
CA ALA A 9 13.27 0.52 -4.42
C ALA A 9 14.39 1.57 -4.55
N TYR A 10 14.93 2.01 -3.41
CA TYR A 10 16.15 2.83 -3.29
C TYR A 10 17.25 2.08 -2.51
N TYR A 11 17.28 0.79 -2.69
CA TYR A 11 18.29 -0.17 -2.22
C TYR A 11 18.37 -1.32 -3.21
N ASN A 12 19.34 -2.21 -3.08
CA ASN A 12 19.52 -3.33 -4.00
C ASN A 12 18.46 -4.43 -3.74
N SER A 13 17.24 -4.21 -4.27
CA SER A 13 16.11 -5.13 -4.11
C SER A 13 16.10 -6.23 -5.17
N SER A 14 15.77 -7.46 -4.75
CA SER A 14 15.48 -8.58 -5.66
C SER A 14 14.01 -8.60 -6.11
N PHE A 15 13.14 -7.81 -5.49
CA PHE A 15 11.70 -7.77 -5.75
C PHE A 15 11.27 -6.65 -6.68
N GLU A 16 11.83 -5.45 -6.51
CA GLU A 16 11.35 -4.22 -7.14
C GLU A 16 12.46 -3.50 -7.93
N PRO A 17 12.10 -2.81 -9.02
CA PRO A 17 13.08 -2.08 -9.82
C PRO A 17 13.57 -0.83 -9.08
N TRP A 18 14.70 -0.29 -9.52
CA TRP A 18 15.22 0.98 -9.02
C TRP A 18 14.24 2.14 -9.26
N GLY A 19 14.06 2.97 -8.25
CA GLY A 19 13.22 4.16 -8.32
C GLY A 19 13.84 5.28 -9.16
N SER A 20 12.98 6.21 -9.61
CA SER A 20 13.38 7.30 -10.52
C SER A 20 14.43 8.24 -9.93
N TYR A 21 14.41 8.48 -8.63
CA TYR A 21 15.42 9.32 -7.96
C TYR A 21 16.82 8.67 -7.92
N ALA A 22 16.90 7.35 -8.10
CA ALA A 22 18.15 6.64 -8.34
C ALA A 22 18.50 6.50 -9.83
N GLY A 23 17.79 7.23 -10.71
CA GLY A 23 17.97 7.16 -12.17
C GLY A 23 17.34 5.93 -12.82
N SER A 24 16.44 5.21 -12.12
CA SER A 24 15.75 3.99 -12.58
C SER A 24 16.70 2.82 -12.92
N THR A 25 17.94 2.88 -12.47
CA THR A 25 18.97 1.85 -12.66
C THR A 25 19.86 1.79 -11.43
N TYR A 26 20.65 0.73 -11.31
CA TYR A 26 21.66 0.63 -10.25
C TYR A 26 22.63 1.82 -10.31
N PRO A 27 22.77 2.63 -9.25
CA PRO A 27 23.56 3.87 -9.27
C PRO A 27 25.09 3.64 -9.09
N GLY A 28 25.55 2.38 -9.08
CA GLY A 28 26.96 2.04 -8.89
C GLY A 28 27.35 1.76 -7.43
N PHE A 29 26.41 1.95 -6.48
CA PHE A 29 26.54 1.62 -5.06
C PHE A 29 25.15 1.38 -4.48
N ASP A 30 25.05 0.79 -3.27
CA ASP A 30 23.77 0.66 -2.55
C ASP A 30 23.56 1.89 -1.67
N PRO A 31 22.54 2.74 -1.98
CA PRO A 31 22.31 3.97 -1.21
C PRO A 31 21.87 3.70 0.23
N LEU A 32 21.16 2.60 0.49
CA LEU A 32 20.71 2.27 1.84
C LEU A 32 21.88 1.74 2.69
N GLU A 33 22.69 0.85 2.15
CA GLU A 33 23.90 0.36 2.83
C GLU A 33 24.80 1.53 3.22
N TYR A 34 25.07 2.43 2.25
CA TYR A 34 25.87 3.62 2.48
C TYR A 34 25.26 4.54 3.57
N ALA A 35 23.94 4.75 3.51
CA ALA A 35 23.23 5.61 4.48
C ALA A 35 23.29 5.03 5.90
N VAL A 36 23.13 3.71 6.06
CA VAL A 36 23.24 3.00 7.34
C VAL A 36 24.65 3.18 7.92
N GLU A 37 25.68 2.86 7.14
CA GLU A 37 27.07 3.02 7.58
C GLU A 37 27.38 4.45 8.02
N GLU A 38 27.00 5.44 7.23
CA GLU A 38 27.31 6.85 7.51
C GLU A 38 26.49 7.44 8.66
N ALA A 39 25.27 6.95 8.90
CA ALA A 39 24.49 7.27 10.08
C ALA A 39 25.14 6.73 11.35
N HIS A 40 25.47 5.45 11.38
CA HIS A 40 26.08 4.78 12.54
C HIS A 40 27.47 5.33 12.89
N LYS A 41 28.30 5.67 11.89
CA LYS A 41 29.57 6.37 12.12
C LYS A 41 29.42 7.70 12.84
N ARG A 42 28.24 8.32 12.79
CA ARG A 42 27.90 9.60 13.43
C ARG A 42 27.06 9.44 14.69
N GLY A 43 26.76 8.21 15.11
CA GLY A 43 25.91 7.91 16.27
C GLY A 43 24.44 8.27 16.03
N LEU A 44 23.98 8.22 14.78
CA LEU A 44 22.59 8.47 14.37
C LEU A 44 21.89 7.14 14.09
N GLU A 45 20.64 7.04 14.51
CA GLU A 45 19.74 5.97 14.10
C GLU A 45 19.20 6.24 12.69
N ILE A 46 18.97 5.16 11.93
CA ILE A 46 18.34 5.22 10.61
C ILE A 46 17.14 4.31 10.53
N HIS A 47 15.97 4.90 10.21
CA HIS A 47 14.73 4.16 10.04
C HIS A 47 14.36 4.05 8.56
N ALA A 48 14.01 2.84 8.13
CA ALA A 48 13.54 2.58 6.78
C ALA A 48 12.09 3.04 6.61
N TRP A 49 11.85 4.05 5.78
CA TRP A 49 10.50 4.52 5.44
C TRP A 49 9.97 3.78 4.22
N PHE A 50 8.94 2.99 4.44
CA PHE A 50 8.38 2.04 3.49
C PHE A 50 6.91 2.38 3.16
N ASN A 51 6.63 2.81 1.93
CA ASN A 51 5.27 2.99 1.45
C ASN A 51 4.65 1.63 1.13
N VAL A 52 3.63 1.21 1.88
CA VAL A 52 3.11 -0.17 1.84
C VAL A 52 2.27 -0.42 0.57
N PHE A 53 1.02 0.07 0.54
CA PHE A 53 0.10 -0.26 -0.55
C PHE A 53 0.17 0.70 -1.74
N ALA A 54 0.78 1.87 -1.58
CA ALA A 54 0.97 2.81 -2.67
C ALA A 54 1.93 2.22 -3.71
N CYS A 55 1.50 2.15 -4.97
CA CYS A 55 2.27 1.60 -6.08
C CYS A 55 1.99 2.38 -7.37
N ALA A 56 2.49 3.61 -7.48
CA ALA A 56 2.23 4.48 -8.63
C ALA A 56 3.05 4.15 -9.89
N SER A 57 3.95 3.16 -9.82
CA SER A 57 4.85 2.82 -10.93
C SER A 57 4.33 1.66 -11.77
N LEU A 58 4.39 1.84 -13.09
CA LEU A 58 4.30 0.77 -14.09
C LEU A 58 5.66 0.51 -14.76
N ALA A 59 6.76 0.93 -14.16
CA ALA A 59 8.09 0.57 -14.63
C ALA A 59 8.22 -0.95 -14.73
N GLN A 60 9.04 -1.41 -15.69
CA GLN A 60 9.26 -2.85 -15.86
C GLN A 60 9.78 -3.46 -14.55
N GLY A 61 9.09 -4.46 -14.06
CA GLY A 61 9.41 -5.13 -12.81
C GLY A 61 8.71 -4.58 -11.57
N ALA A 62 8.02 -3.44 -11.65
CA ALA A 62 7.19 -2.95 -10.55
C ALA A 62 5.98 -3.88 -10.29
N PRO A 63 5.51 -4.03 -9.03
CA PRO A 63 4.46 -4.99 -8.70
C PRO A 63 3.16 -4.75 -9.45
N ALA A 64 2.71 -3.52 -9.66
CA ALA A 64 1.50 -3.24 -10.43
C ALA A 64 1.65 -3.56 -11.93
N GLN A 65 2.87 -3.52 -12.47
CA GLN A 65 3.15 -3.91 -13.85
C GLN A 65 3.19 -5.43 -14.01
N LYS A 66 3.80 -6.14 -13.04
CA LYS A 66 3.86 -7.62 -13.04
C LYS A 66 2.51 -8.25 -12.75
N HIS A 67 1.72 -7.62 -11.88
CA HIS A 67 0.50 -8.13 -11.28
C HIS A 67 -0.63 -7.11 -11.37
N PRO A 68 -1.14 -6.81 -12.57
CA PRO A 68 -2.26 -5.88 -12.74
C PRO A 68 -3.55 -6.33 -12.02
N GLU A 69 -3.68 -7.62 -11.74
CA GLU A 69 -4.76 -8.18 -10.93
C GLU A 69 -4.71 -7.76 -9.45
N TRP A 70 -3.57 -7.30 -8.95
CA TRP A 70 -3.41 -6.82 -7.57
C TRP A 70 -3.89 -5.38 -7.35
N ILE A 71 -4.14 -4.64 -8.44
CA ILE A 71 -4.55 -3.25 -8.40
C ILE A 71 -5.98 -3.14 -7.85
N CYS A 72 -6.18 -2.21 -6.94
CA CYS A 72 -7.50 -1.85 -6.41
C CYS A 72 -8.48 -1.51 -7.52
N ARG A 73 -9.77 -1.83 -7.30
CA ARG A 73 -10.87 -1.65 -8.25
C ARG A 73 -11.97 -0.79 -7.64
N ASP A 74 -12.72 -0.12 -8.51
CA ASP A 74 -13.94 0.60 -8.12
C ASP A 74 -15.13 -0.38 -7.99
N GLN A 75 -16.29 0.14 -7.58
CA GLN A 75 -17.52 -0.66 -7.42
C GLN A 75 -18.02 -1.30 -8.72
N ASN A 76 -17.58 -0.78 -9.89
CA ASN A 76 -17.93 -1.34 -11.20
C ASN A 76 -16.91 -2.40 -11.66
N GLY A 77 -15.89 -2.68 -10.86
CA GLY A 77 -14.82 -3.62 -11.16
C GLY A 77 -13.71 -3.03 -12.05
N ASN A 78 -13.71 -1.73 -12.34
CA ASN A 78 -12.66 -1.10 -13.12
C ASN A 78 -11.40 -0.93 -12.26
N PRO A 79 -10.22 -1.34 -12.75
CA PRO A 79 -8.96 -1.11 -12.04
C PRO A 79 -8.60 0.38 -12.02
N MET A 80 -7.79 0.78 -11.05
CA MET A 80 -7.19 2.11 -11.03
C MET A 80 -6.39 2.35 -12.32
N THR A 81 -6.54 3.55 -12.87
CA THR A 81 -5.81 3.99 -14.07
C THR A 81 -4.63 4.91 -13.75
N SER A 82 -4.51 5.33 -12.49
CA SER A 82 -3.39 6.12 -11.97
C SER A 82 -3.14 5.74 -10.51
N ASN A 83 -1.92 5.99 -10.00
CA ASN A 83 -1.52 5.65 -8.63
C ASN A 83 -1.68 4.18 -8.20
N PHE A 84 -2.01 3.29 -9.06
CA PHE A 84 -2.06 1.83 -9.02
C PHE A 84 -1.89 1.20 -7.63
N ALA A 85 -2.69 1.60 -6.63
CA ALA A 85 -2.59 1.04 -5.29
C ALA A 85 -2.88 -0.47 -5.30
N LEU A 86 -2.10 -1.22 -4.53
CA LEU A 86 -2.28 -2.66 -4.36
C LEU A 86 -3.36 -2.94 -3.31
N SER A 87 -4.20 -3.95 -3.55
CA SER A 87 -5.28 -4.27 -2.62
C SER A 87 -4.79 -4.94 -1.33
N PRO A 88 -5.09 -4.36 -0.15
CA PRO A 88 -4.88 -5.05 1.13
C PRO A 88 -5.73 -6.33 1.29
N GLY A 89 -6.82 -6.45 0.53
CA GLY A 89 -7.73 -7.60 0.57
C GLY A 89 -7.09 -8.90 0.05
N LEU A 90 -6.11 -8.80 -0.84
CA LEU A 90 -5.48 -9.94 -1.48
C LEU A 90 -4.35 -10.54 -0.62
N PRO A 91 -4.42 -11.82 -0.20
CA PRO A 91 -3.36 -12.48 0.56
C PRO A 91 -2.00 -12.44 -0.16
N ALA A 92 -2.00 -12.57 -1.49
CA ALA A 92 -0.79 -12.52 -2.30
C ALA A 92 -0.07 -11.17 -2.18
N VAL A 93 -0.83 -10.06 -2.15
CA VAL A 93 -0.29 -8.70 -1.95
C VAL A 93 0.34 -8.57 -0.57
N ARG A 94 -0.36 -9.01 0.48
CA ARG A 94 0.17 -8.96 1.85
C ARG A 94 1.46 -9.76 1.99
N SER A 95 1.48 -10.99 1.48
CA SER A 95 2.68 -11.84 1.51
C SER A 95 3.84 -11.23 0.72
N TYR A 96 3.57 -10.65 -0.44
CA TYR A 96 4.57 -9.96 -1.25
C TYR A 96 5.20 -8.79 -0.49
N LEU A 97 4.38 -7.92 0.08
CA LEU A 97 4.86 -6.73 0.80
C LEU A 97 5.64 -7.08 2.07
N VAL A 98 5.22 -8.15 2.78
CA VAL A 98 6.01 -8.70 3.91
C VAL A 98 7.38 -9.20 3.43
N ASN A 99 7.44 -9.91 2.29
CA ASN A 99 8.72 -10.39 1.76
C ASN A 99 9.65 -9.23 1.38
N VAL A 100 9.11 -8.15 0.78
CA VAL A 100 9.89 -6.94 0.47
C VAL A 100 10.37 -6.25 1.75
N ALA A 101 9.54 -6.14 2.77
CA ALA A 101 9.94 -5.58 4.07
C ALA A 101 11.02 -6.43 4.74
N MET A 102 10.85 -7.76 4.75
CA MET A 102 11.83 -8.70 5.32
C MET A 102 13.15 -8.74 4.57
N GLU A 103 13.15 -8.48 3.26
CA GLU A 103 14.40 -8.29 2.50
C GLU A 103 15.24 -7.15 3.11
N ILE A 104 14.60 -6.03 3.43
CA ILE A 104 15.29 -4.89 4.06
C ILE A 104 15.78 -5.25 5.46
N VAL A 105 14.91 -5.80 6.30
CA VAL A 105 15.24 -6.15 7.70
C VAL A 105 16.37 -7.18 7.77
N ASN A 106 16.43 -8.12 6.83
CA ASN A 106 17.45 -9.18 6.85
C ASN A 106 18.79 -8.75 6.26
N ASN A 107 18.81 -7.74 5.39
CA ASN A 107 20.02 -7.38 4.64
C ASN A 107 20.68 -6.09 5.12
N TYR A 108 19.97 -5.25 5.90
CA TYR A 108 20.47 -3.95 6.34
C TYR A 108 20.31 -3.78 7.85
N ASP A 109 21.35 -3.22 8.49
CA ASP A 109 21.39 -2.94 9.93
C ASP A 109 20.65 -1.62 10.26
N ILE A 110 19.34 -1.60 9.94
CA ILE A 110 18.45 -0.46 10.23
C ILE A 110 18.01 -0.49 11.69
N ASP A 111 17.86 0.68 12.33
CA ASP A 111 17.42 0.80 13.72
C ASP A 111 15.90 0.78 13.88
N GLY A 112 15.16 1.06 12.80
CA GLY A 112 13.71 1.06 12.81
C GLY A 112 13.08 0.93 11.43
N PHE A 113 11.79 0.55 11.44
CA PHE A 113 11.01 0.38 10.23
C PHE A 113 9.72 1.20 10.32
N HIS A 114 9.52 2.13 9.38
CA HIS A 114 8.36 3.01 9.34
C HIS A 114 7.43 2.58 8.21
N LEU A 115 6.25 2.08 8.55
CA LEU A 115 5.20 1.72 7.59
C LEU A 115 4.35 2.96 7.29
N ASP A 116 4.30 3.38 6.04
CA ASP A 116 3.46 4.45 5.54
C ASP A 116 2.49 3.94 4.47
N TYR A 117 1.39 4.66 4.23
CA TYR A 117 0.33 4.23 3.30
C TYR A 117 -0.25 2.84 3.63
N VAL A 118 -0.39 2.53 4.93
CA VAL A 118 -0.99 1.28 5.44
C VAL A 118 -2.50 1.44 5.47
N ARG A 119 -3.10 1.59 4.29
CA ARG A 119 -4.53 1.88 4.14
C ARG A 119 -5.03 1.53 2.75
N TRP A 120 -6.34 1.42 2.61
CA TRP A 120 -6.99 1.42 1.32
C TRP A 120 -6.80 2.76 0.61
N ASN A 121 -6.93 2.73 -0.71
CA ASN A 121 -6.72 3.89 -1.54
C ASN A 121 -7.80 4.98 -1.32
N GLU A 122 -7.37 6.24 -1.22
CA GLU A 122 -8.24 7.40 -1.07
C GLU A 122 -8.70 8.03 -2.40
N TYR A 123 -8.11 7.61 -3.52
CA TYR A 123 -8.41 8.18 -4.83
C TYR A 123 -9.78 7.75 -5.33
N THR A 124 -10.40 8.56 -6.17
CA THR A 124 -11.70 8.29 -6.79
C THR A 124 -11.54 8.01 -8.28
N SER A 125 -12.43 7.19 -8.84
CA SER A 125 -12.50 6.92 -10.29
C SER A 125 -13.00 8.12 -11.10
N SER A 126 -13.65 9.10 -10.45
CA SER A 126 -13.99 10.40 -11.01
C SER A 126 -13.16 11.47 -10.28
N ASN A 127 -12.68 12.51 -10.99
CA ASN A 127 -11.96 13.66 -10.43
C ASN A 127 -12.78 14.50 -9.42
N LYS A 128 -13.75 13.92 -8.77
CA LYS A 128 -14.44 14.53 -7.63
C LYS A 128 -13.45 14.52 -6.47
N SER A 129 -13.08 15.72 -6.03
CA SER A 129 -12.38 15.92 -4.77
C SER A 129 -13.08 15.09 -3.71
N SER A 130 -12.36 14.15 -3.09
CA SER A 130 -12.82 13.53 -1.86
C SER A 130 -13.09 14.67 -0.88
N GLY A 131 -14.34 14.87 -0.49
CA GLY A 131 -14.63 15.77 0.61
C GLY A 131 -13.81 15.33 1.83
N ASP A 132 -13.13 16.25 2.46
CA ASP A 132 -12.28 15.99 3.64
C ASP A 132 -13.10 15.61 4.89
N ASP A 133 -14.43 15.51 4.77
CA ASP A 133 -15.34 15.52 5.90
C ASP A 133 -15.45 14.18 6.65
N ASP A 134 -14.95 13.07 6.09
CA ASP A 134 -15.20 11.74 6.67
C ASP A 134 -14.02 11.17 7.48
N LYS A 135 -12.89 11.87 7.55
CA LYS A 135 -11.65 11.31 8.14
C LYS A 135 -11.65 11.20 9.66
N GLU A 136 -12.38 12.08 10.36
CA GLU A 136 -12.35 12.12 11.83
C GLU A 136 -13.33 11.16 12.50
N SER A 137 -14.42 10.77 11.84
CA SER A 137 -15.50 9.97 12.47
C SER A 137 -15.23 8.47 12.49
N LEU A 138 -14.26 7.97 11.73
CA LEU A 138 -14.06 6.52 11.52
C LEU A 138 -13.13 5.85 12.52
N LEU A 139 -12.56 6.57 13.46
CA LEU A 139 -11.34 6.09 14.12
C LEU A 139 -11.53 5.23 15.36
N GLU A 140 -12.69 5.16 16.05
CA GLU A 140 -12.70 4.42 17.33
C GLU A 140 -14.04 3.82 17.81
N ARG A 141 -15.08 3.70 16.98
CA ARG A 141 -16.36 3.15 17.42
C ARG A 141 -17.00 2.21 16.37
N GLU A 142 -17.90 1.34 16.83
CA GLU A 142 -18.80 0.64 15.91
C GLU A 142 -19.72 1.65 15.22
N LEU A 143 -19.83 1.55 13.90
CA LEU A 143 -20.71 2.39 13.10
C LEU A 143 -22.14 1.87 13.16
N THR A 144 -23.07 2.78 13.09
CA THR A 144 -24.49 2.46 12.89
C THR A 144 -24.72 2.00 11.44
N ASP A 145 -25.84 1.30 11.20
CA ASP A 145 -26.22 0.83 9.86
C ASP A 145 -26.33 2.01 8.87
N ASP A 146 -26.86 3.15 9.29
CA ASP A 146 -26.98 4.38 8.49
C ASP A 146 -25.59 4.93 8.11
N GLU A 147 -24.62 4.90 9.03
CA GLU A 147 -23.26 5.34 8.77
C GLU A 147 -22.53 4.39 7.81
N VAL A 148 -22.79 3.08 7.92
CA VAL A 148 -22.27 2.07 6.97
C VAL A 148 -22.83 2.31 5.57
N GLU A 149 -24.15 2.57 5.45
CA GLU A 149 -24.79 2.88 4.18
C GLU A 149 -24.21 4.15 3.56
N HIS A 150 -24.02 5.21 4.37
CA HIS A 150 -23.40 6.46 3.96
C HIS A 150 -21.94 6.28 3.50
N LEU A 151 -21.19 5.41 4.17
CA LEU A 151 -19.83 5.05 3.75
C LEU A 151 -19.79 4.31 2.42
N ILE A 152 -20.75 3.42 2.17
CA ILE A 152 -20.89 2.71 0.90
C ILE A 152 -21.24 3.70 -0.21
N GLU A 153 -22.14 4.63 0.04
CA GLU A 153 -22.47 5.71 -0.90
C GLU A 153 -21.26 6.60 -1.19
N ASN A 154 -20.50 6.98 -0.15
CA ASN A 154 -19.27 7.75 -0.31
C ASN A 154 -18.12 6.93 -0.92
N ALA A 155 -18.18 5.62 -0.82
CA ALA A 155 -17.24 4.73 -1.50
C ALA A 155 -17.55 4.59 -3.00
N ALA A 156 -18.73 5.05 -3.44
CA ALA A 156 -19.08 5.06 -4.85
C ALA A 156 -18.04 5.88 -5.66
N GLY A 157 -17.35 5.21 -6.55
CA GLY A 157 -16.25 5.78 -7.32
C GLY A 157 -14.88 5.73 -6.65
N ARG A 158 -14.74 5.22 -5.43
CA ARG A 158 -13.45 4.92 -4.81
C ARG A 158 -12.97 3.51 -5.21
N TYR A 159 -11.66 3.30 -5.15
CA TYR A 159 -11.04 2.01 -5.45
C TYR A 159 -10.85 1.22 -4.15
N LEU A 160 -11.94 0.66 -3.63
CA LEU A 160 -12.00 -0.05 -2.35
C LEU A 160 -12.26 -1.55 -2.47
N TYR A 161 -12.19 -2.08 -3.68
CA TYR A 161 -12.50 -3.46 -4.01
C TYR A 161 -11.31 -4.09 -4.75
N ASP A 162 -11.36 -5.39 -4.97
CA ASP A 162 -10.34 -6.10 -5.75
C ASP A 162 -10.97 -7.19 -6.63
N ILE A 163 -10.12 -7.93 -7.33
CA ILE A 163 -10.56 -8.93 -8.29
C ILE A 163 -11.28 -10.10 -7.62
N ASP A 164 -10.90 -10.44 -6.38
CA ASP A 164 -11.48 -11.57 -5.63
C ASP A 164 -12.70 -11.13 -4.80
N HIS A 165 -12.81 -9.82 -4.53
CA HIS A 165 -13.88 -9.22 -3.72
C HIS A 165 -14.51 -8.04 -4.46
N PRO A 166 -15.20 -8.28 -5.60
CA PRO A 166 -15.89 -7.22 -6.33
C PRO A 166 -17.16 -6.78 -5.58
N PHE A 167 -17.49 -5.50 -5.64
CA PHE A 167 -18.69 -4.95 -4.98
C PHE A 167 -19.97 -5.72 -5.34
N SER A 168 -20.09 -6.13 -6.61
CA SER A 168 -21.26 -6.89 -7.13
C SER A 168 -21.46 -8.27 -6.47
N ALA A 169 -20.43 -8.83 -5.85
CA ALA A 169 -20.55 -10.10 -5.12
C ALA A 169 -21.12 -9.92 -3.69
N GLY A 170 -21.29 -8.68 -3.25
CA GLY A 170 -21.72 -8.37 -1.89
C GLY A 170 -20.57 -8.48 -0.87
N VAL A 171 -20.90 -8.26 0.40
CA VAL A 171 -19.94 -8.31 1.50
C VAL A 171 -19.27 -9.69 1.58
N PRO A 172 -17.94 -9.77 1.69
CA PRO A 172 -17.23 -11.04 1.75
C PRO A 172 -17.68 -11.92 2.92
N ALA A 173 -17.70 -13.24 2.71
CA ALA A 173 -18.16 -14.20 3.69
C ALA A 173 -17.37 -14.05 5.02
N GLY A 174 -18.09 -14.07 6.14
CA GLY A 174 -17.52 -13.90 7.48
C GLY A 174 -17.48 -12.45 7.97
N PHE A 175 -17.87 -11.47 7.15
CA PHE A 175 -17.96 -10.06 7.53
C PHE A 175 -19.39 -9.57 7.53
N THR A 176 -19.69 -8.61 8.41
CA THR A 176 -21.02 -8.00 8.54
C THR A 176 -21.19 -6.77 7.65
N SER A 177 -20.07 -6.15 7.23
CA SER A 177 -20.05 -4.99 6.33
C SER A 177 -18.74 -4.93 5.55
N TRP A 178 -18.74 -4.15 4.46
CA TRP A 178 -17.53 -3.85 3.70
C TRP A 178 -16.47 -3.17 4.54
N GLU A 179 -16.86 -2.29 5.44
CA GLU A 179 -15.96 -1.59 6.32
C GLU A 179 -15.21 -2.55 7.25
N ASN A 180 -15.91 -3.52 7.85
CA ASN A 180 -15.28 -4.53 8.68
C ASN A 180 -14.25 -5.36 7.89
N TRP A 181 -14.52 -5.64 6.63
CA TRP A 181 -13.58 -6.32 5.75
C TRP A 181 -12.40 -5.42 5.38
N TRP A 182 -12.61 -4.12 5.07
CA TRP A 182 -11.53 -3.18 4.80
C TRP A 182 -10.58 -3.03 5.99
N ARG A 183 -11.11 -2.85 7.20
CA ARG A 183 -10.31 -2.77 8.42
C ARG A 183 -9.54 -4.06 8.69
N TRP A 184 -10.21 -5.19 8.56
CA TRP A 184 -9.59 -6.50 8.74
C TRP A 184 -8.43 -6.71 7.77
N SER A 185 -8.59 -6.42 6.49
CA SER A 185 -7.58 -6.67 5.47
C SER A 185 -6.27 -5.91 5.72
N VAL A 186 -6.36 -4.65 6.17
CA VAL A 186 -5.19 -3.85 6.59
C VAL A 186 -4.60 -4.40 7.89
N THR A 187 -5.45 -4.77 8.85
CA THR A 187 -5.01 -5.34 10.14
C THR A 187 -4.26 -6.66 9.95
N GLU A 188 -4.71 -7.51 9.05
CA GLU A 188 -4.02 -8.77 8.73
C GLU A 188 -2.61 -8.55 8.18
N PHE A 189 -2.41 -7.52 7.35
CA PHE A 189 -1.05 -7.18 6.91
C PHE A 189 -0.15 -6.79 8.09
N VAL A 190 -0.65 -5.98 9.02
CA VAL A 190 0.16 -5.50 10.17
C VAL A 190 0.48 -6.62 11.17
N LYS A 191 -0.35 -7.68 11.21
CA LYS A 191 -0.12 -8.84 12.09
C LYS A 191 0.83 -9.89 11.52
N THR A 192 1.08 -9.86 10.20
CA THR A 192 1.95 -10.82 9.53
C THR A 192 3.41 -10.47 9.71
#